data_4d69d87f0585fd20e3e9467fbe95c00c
#
_entry.id   4d69d87f0585fd20e3e9467fbe95c00c
#
_cell.length_a   1.000
_cell.length_b   1.000
_cell.length_c   1.000
_cell.angle_alpha   90.00
_cell.angle_beta   90.00
_cell.angle_gamma   90.00
#
_symmetry.space_group_name_H-M   'P 1'
#
loop_
_entity.id
_entity.type
_entity.pdbx_description
1 polymer ?
#
loop_
_entity_poly.entity_id
_entity_poly.type
_entity_poly.pdbx_seq_one_letter_code
_entity_poly.pdbx_strand_id
1 'polypeptide(L)'
;MQIYNTRTQKKEEFIPHEAGKVKMYTCGPTVYHYAHIGNLRSYIMEDMLEKALRYLGYDVTRAMNITDVGHLSSDADTGEDKMLKGARREHKTVMQIAQFYTDAFFSDCEKLGIKRPEIVVPATSCIDTFIHMVEVLLEKGYAYIAGGNVYFDTSKLENYYVFGNMEEESLAVGVRDSVEEDENKRSKSDFVLWFTKSKFDDQELKWDSPWGVGYPGWHIECSGISVKYLGEYLDIHCGGIDNAFPHHTNEIAQSEAYLGHPWCTYWFHVLHLLDARGKMSKSKGDFLTVSLLEEKGYAPLVYRMFCLQSHYRKPLTFSFESLDNTATAYKKLVSRIAALKNEGEHDEAAMEPLRASFRAALENDLNTSLALTALYDVLKAKLSDADKLALIREFDEVLSLGLLKAAKALREEQNAQKSAVPEGMTAEEAAEIEALIAKRTEARMAKDWATADAIRDALAARHIVVKDTPQGITWSVQG
;
A
#
# COMPACT_ATOMS: atom_id res chain seq x y z
N MET A 1 4.17 -9.94 -19.14
CA MET A 1 4.71 -9.12 -18.03
C MET A 1 5.99 -9.72 -17.53
N GLN A 2 7.01 -8.90 -17.30
CA GLN A 2 8.23 -9.30 -16.58
C GLN A 2 8.07 -8.93 -15.10
N ILE A 3 8.46 -9.83 -14.19
CA ILE A 3 8.47 -9.57 -12.74
C ILE A 3 9.80 -10.04 -12.15
N TYR A 4 10.33 -9.27 -11.21
CA TYR A 4 11.53 -9.70 -10.49
C TYR A 4 11.15 -10.70 -9.40
N ASN A 5 11.79 -11.87 -9.46
CA ASN A 5 11.61 -12.92 -8.49
C ASN A 5 12.79 -12.94 -7.51
N THR A 6 12.54 -12.65 -6.24
CA THR A 6 13.62 -12.62 -5.23
C THR A 6 14.28 -13.98 -5.03
N ARG A 7 13.55 -15.10 -5.23
CA ARG A 7 14.11 -16.46 -5.08
C ARG A 7 15.20 -16.73 -6.11
N THR A 8 14.99 -16.29 -7.37
CA THR A 8 15.96 -16.50 -8.46
C THR A 8 16.89 -15.31 -8.69
N GLN A 9 16.57 -14.16 -8.07
CA GLN A 9 17.27 -12.87 -8.24
C GLN A 9 17.29 -12.37 -9.69
N LYS A 10 16.26 -12.70 -10.47
CA LYS A 10 16.13 -12.34 -11.88
C LYS A 10 14.77 -11.75 -12.19
N LYS A 11 14.71 -10.95 -13.25
CA LYS A 11 13.45 -10.67 -13.93
C LYS A 11 13.07 -11.86 -14.79
N GLU A 12 11.86 -12.34 -14.62
CA GLU A 12 11.34 -13.50 -15.32
C GLU A 12 10.01 -13.15 -15.98
N GLU A 13 9.68 -13.86 -17.04
CA GLU A 13 8.34 -13.77 -17.61
C GLU A 13 7.33 -14.35 -16.61
N PHE A 14 6.30 -13.57 -16.31
CA PHE A 14 5.25 -14.00 -15.42
C PHE A 14 4.31 -14.98 -16.12
N ILE A 15 4.32 -16.21 -15.68
CA ILE A 15 3.46 -17.30 -16.16
C ILE A 15 2.73 -17.87 -14.95
N PRO A 16 1.42 -17.64 -14.80
CA PRO A 16 0.64 -18.21 -13.70
C PRO A 16 0.48 -19.72 -13.87
N HIS A 17 0.30 -20.43 -12.76
CA HIS A 17 0.09 -21.88 -12.74
C HIS A 17 -1.18 -22.29 -13.51
N GLU A 18 -2.25 -21.51 -13.38
CA GLU A 18 -3.48 -21.65 -14.17
C GLU A 18 -3.62 -20.47 -15.14
N ALA A 19 -3.73 -20.75 -16.43
CA ALA A 19 -3.79 -19.72 -17.46
C ALA A 19 -4.89 -18.68 -17.18
N GLY A 20 -4.51 -17.40 -17.15
CA GLY A 20 -5.43 -16.28 -16.91
C GLY A 20 -5.84 -16.05 -15.46
N LYS A 21 -5.49 -16.95 -14.52
CA LYS A 21 -5.79 -16.79 -13.09
C LYS A 21 -4.52 -16.65 -12.28
N VAL A 22 -4.56 -15.84 -11.25
CA VAL A 22 -3.42 -15.58 -10.36
C VAL A 22 -3.85 -15.74 -8.91
N LYS A 23 -3.15 -16.58 -8.18
CA LYS A 23 -3.26 -16.73 -6.73
C LYS A 23 -2.16 -15.93 -6.07
N MET A 24 -2.54 -14.94 -5.27
CA MET A 24 -1.64 -14.01 -4.63
C MET A 24 -1.84 -14.03 -3.12
N TYR A 25 -0.77 -14.20 -2.36
CA TYR A 25 -0.79 -14.12 -0.91
C TYR A 25 0.01 -12.91 -0.43
N THR A 26 -0.54 -12.19 0.52
CA THR A 26 0.07 -11.02 1.16
C THR A 26 0.18 -11.28 2.66
N CYS A 27 1.39 -11.22 3.22
CA CYS A 27 1.56 -11.26 4.67
C CYS A 27 0.84 -10.08 5.30
N GLY A 28 -0.11 -10.37 6.17
CA GLY A 28 -0.93 -9.38 6.85
C GLY A 28 -0.25 -8.72 8.06
N PRO A 29 -0.89 -7.75 8.68
CA PRO A 29 -0.33 -7.06 9.85
C PRO A 29 -0.44 -7.89 11.11
N THR A 30 0.52 -7.72 12.03
CA THR A 30 0.35 -8.08 13.44
C THR A 30 -0.38 -6.95 14.13
N VAL A 31 -1.61 -7.22 14.59
CA VAL A 31 -2.60 -6.20 15.00
C VAL A 31 -2.53 -5.84 16.48
N TYR A 32 -1.39 -5.34 16.95
CA TYR A 32 -1.17 -4.83 18.31
C TYR A 32 -0.89 -3.32 18.39
N HIS A 33 -0.77 -2.67 17.22
CA HIS A 33 -0.49 -1.25 17.08
C HIS A 33 -0.90 -0.77 15.68
N TYR A 34 -1.06 0.55 15.50
CA TYR A 34 -1.26 1.14 14.17
C TYR A 34 -0.17 0.71 13.20
N ALA A 35 -0.51 0.61 11.92
CA ALA A 35 0.48 0.38 10.88
C ALA A 35 1.34 1.64 10.69
N HIS A 36 2.65 1.43 10.59
CA HIS A 36 3.60 2.48 10.26
C HIS A 36 3.60 2.73 8.75
N ILE A 37 3.82 3.97 8.31
CA ILE A 37 3.85 4.29 6.87
C ILE A 37 4.84 3.42 6.09
N GLY A 38 5.95 2.99 6.71
CA GLY A 38 6.90 2.04 6.12
C GLY A 38 6.28 0.69 5.78
N ASN A 39 5.43 0.14 6.67
CA ASN A 39 4.67 -1.08 6.38
C ASN A 39 3.64 -0.83 5.27
N LEU A 40 2.93 0.29 5.33
CA LEU A 40 1.91 0.66 4.35
C LEU A 40 2.48 0.85 2.94
N ARG A 41 3.77 1.19 2.79
CA ARG A 41 4.45 1.18 1.49
C ARG A 41 4.43 -0.21 0.83
N SER A 42 4.67 -1.27 1.58
CA SER A 42 4.60 -2.65 1.06
C SER A 42 3.19 -2.95 0.55
N TYR A 43 2.17 -2.67 1.35
CA TYR A 43 0.77 -2.89 0.96
C TYR A 43 0.33 -2.04 -0.24
N ILE A 44 0.86 -0.80 -0.39
CA ILE A 44 0.62 0.02 -1.60
C ILE A 44 1.20 -0.66 -2.84
N MET A 45 2.42 -1.21 -2.77
CA MET A 45 3.06 -1.85 -3.92
C MET A 45 2.44 -3.22 -4.26
N GLU A 46 1.99 -3.96 -3.26
CA GLU A 46 1.23 -5.20 -3.42
C GLU A 46 -0.15 -4.95 -4.06
N ASP A 47 -0.84 -3.89 -3.65
CA ASP A 47 -2.08 -3.42 -4.27
C ASP A 47 -1.85 -2.98 -5.74
N MET A 48 -0.74 -2.29 -5.99
CA MET A 48 -0.34 -1.93 -7.35
C MET A 48 -0.09 -3.14 -8.23
N LEU A 49 0.54 -4.20 -7.68
CA LEU A 49 0.77 -5.46 -8.39
C LEU A 49 -0.56 -6.13 -8.74
N GLU A 50 -1.48 -6.27 -7.78
CA GLU A 50 -2.81 -6.83 -8.04
C GLU A 50 -3.55 -6.05 -9.13
N LYS A 51 -3.60 -4.72 -9.01
CA LYS A 51 -4.30 -3.86 -9.97
C LYS A 51 -3.66 -3.91 -11.36
N ALA A 52 -2.33 -3.96 -11.43
CA ALA A 52 -1.62 -4.13 -12.70
C ALA A 52 -1.93 -5.47 -13.36
N LEU A 53 -1.93 -6.57 -12.60
CA LEU A 53 -2.30 -7.90 -13.12
C LEU A 53 -3.74 -7.91 -13.64
N ARG A 54 -4.69 -7.31 -12.92
CA ARG A 54 -6.09 -7.18 -13.38
C ARG A 54 -6.19 -6.33 -14.64
N TYR A 55 -5.47 -5.22 -14.72
CA TYR A 55 -5.41 -4.37 -15.91
C TYR A 55 -4.84 -5.11 -17.13
N LEU A 56 -3.90 -6.03 -16.90
CA LEU A 56 -3.33 -6.90 -17.93
C LEU A 56 -4.23 -8.10 -18.28
N GLY A 57 -5.41 -8.23 -17.67
CA GLY A 57 -6.42 -9.22 -18.01
C GLY A 57 -6.39 -10.49 -17.16
N TYR A 58 -5.63 -10.54 -16.07
CA TYR A 58 -5.64 -11.68 -15.16
C TYR A 58 -6.80 -11.59 -14.15
N ASP A 59 -7.40 -12.74 -13.84
CA ASP A 59 -8.31 -12.91 -12.71
C ASP A 59 -7.48 -13.22 -11.45
N VAL A 60 -7.37 -12.26 -10.54
CA VAL A 60 -6.53 -12.37 -9.35
C VAL A 60 -7.38 -12.70 -8.13
N THR A 61 -7.04 -13.77 -7.42
CA THR A 61 -7.56 -14.07 -6.08
C THR A 61 -6.46 -13.77 -5.06
N ARG A 62 -6.70 -12.76 -4.20
CA ARG A 62 -5.74 -12.37 -3.16
C ARG A 62 -6.22 -12.76 -1.77
N ALA A 63 -5.35 -13.44 -1.02
CA ALA A 63 -5.55 -13.75 0.39
C ALA A 63 -4.55 -13.02 1.29
N MET A 64 -4.97 -12.70 2.52
CA MET A 64 -4.18 -12.07 3.57
C MET A 64 -4.56 -12.66 4.92
N ASN A 65 -3.57 -12.94 5.75
CA ASN A 65 -3.81 -13.23 7.16
C ASN A 65 -3.97 -11.95 7.98
N ILE A 66 -4.57 -12.08 9.15
CA ILE A 66 -4.44 -11.12 10.24
C ILE A 66 -3.79 -11.88 11.39
N THR A 67 -2.60 -11.47 11.78
CA THR A 67 -1.89 -12.06 12.91
C THR A 67 -2.47 -11.50 14.20
N ASP A 68 -3.49 -12.17 14.71
CA ASP A 68 -4.21 -11.89 15.94
C ASP A 68 -3.86 -12.87 17.08
N VAL A 69 -2.99 -13.81 16.82
CA VAL A 69 -2.31 -14.64 17.83
C VAL A 69 -1.15 -13.83 18.41
N GLY A 70 -0.91 -13.95 19.71
CA GLY A 70 0.26 -13.33 20.34
C GLY A 70 1.57 -13.95 19.85
N HIS A 71 2.48 -13.10 19.40
CA HIS A 71 3.82 -13.50 19.00
C HIS A 71 4.87 -12.75 19.79
N LEU A 72 6.01 -13.41 20.01
CA LEU A 72 7.15 -12.83 20.69
C LEU A 72 7.72 -11.63 19.94
N SER A 73 8.34 -10.71 20.65
CA SER A 73 8.79 -9.42 20.09
C SER A 73 9.95 -9.54 19.11
N SER A 74 10.62 -10.69 19.07
CA SER A 74 11.73 -11.01 18.17
C SER A 74 11.28 -12.03 17.13
N ASP A 75 11.74 -11.85 15.89
CA ASP A 75 11.52 -12.81 14.80
C ASP A 75 12.31 -14.14 15.02
N ALA A 76 13.15 -14.19 16.07
CA ALA A 76 13.93 -15.35 16.47
C ALA A 76 13.30 -16.11 17.67
N ASP A 77 11.97 -16.07 17.81
CA ASP A 77 11.21 -16.79 18.85
C ASP A 77 11.57 -16.37 20.30
N THR A 78 11.98 -15.11 20.51
CA THR A 78 12.32 -14.57 21.83
C THR A 78 11.64 -13.24 22.11
N GLY A 79 11.53 -12.84 23.38
CA GLY A 79 10.97 -11.55 23.79
C GLY A 79 9.54 -11.63 24.32
N GLU A 80 8.97 -10.46 24.70
CA GLU A 80 7.63 -10.33 25.26
C GLU A 80 6.55 -10.43 24.17
N ASP A 81 5.39 -10.99 24.52
CA ASP A 81 4.23 -11.04 23.61
C ASP A 81 3.76 -9.64 23.18
N LYS A 82 3.71 -9.40 21.88
CA LYS A 82 3.33 -8.12 21.29
C LYS A 82 1.87 -7.75 21.56
N MET A 83 0.96 -8.73 21.50
CA MET A 83 -0.48 -8.53 21.71
C MET A 83 -0.78 -8.21 23.17
N LEU A 84 -0.17 -8.96 24.10
CA LEU A 84 -0.34 -8.74 25.52
C LEU A 84 0.22 -7.38 25.96
N LYS A 85 1.35 -6.95 25.39
CA LYS A 85 1.89 -5.61 25.62
C LYS A 85 0.92 -4.51 25.15
N GLY A 86 0.28 -4.69 24.00
CA GLY A 86 -0.77 -3.81 23.50
C GLY A 86 -1.98 -3.77 24.42
N ALA A 87 -2.48 -4.94 24.86
CA ALA A 87 -3.62 -5.08 25.74
C ALA A 87 -3.40 -4.40 27.11
N ARG A 88 -2.24 -4.61 27.73
CA ARG A 88 -1.87 -3.95 29.00
C ARG A 88 -1.79 -2.43 28.85
N ARG A 89 -1.19 -1.94 27.75
CA ARG A 89 -1.08 -0.50 27.48
C ARG A 89 -2.44 0.19 27.38
N GLU A 90 -3.45 -0.47 26.81
CA GLU A 90 -4.75 0.11 26.49
C GLU A 90 -5.88 -0.36 27.41
N HIS A 91 -5.55 -1.18 28.41
CA HIS A 91 -6.55 -1.76 29.35
C HIS A 91 -7.70 -2.49 28.64
N LYS A 92 -7.38 -3.26 27.60
CA LYS A 92 -8.29 -4.06 26.78
C LYS A 92 -7.89 -5.52 26.79
N THR A 93 -8.80 -6.42 26.38
CA THR A 93 -8.44 -7.82 26.11
C THR A 93 -7.63 -7.93 24.81
N VAL A 94 -6.86 -9.02 24.65
CA VAL A 94 -6.09 -9.30 23.44
C VAL A 94 -6.99 -9.29 22.19
N MET A 95 -8.18 -9.90 22.25
CA MET A 95 -9.13 -9.91 21.14
C MET A 95 -9.70 -8.52 20.82
N GLN A 96 -9.95 -7.69 21.83
CA GLN A 96 -10.41 -6.31 21.61
C GLN A 96 -9.32 -5.46 20.95
N ILE A 97 -8.06 -5.67 21.31
CA ILE A 97 -6.90 -5.03 20.67
C ILE A 97 -6.78 -5.49 19.22
N ALA A 98 -6.86 -6.80 18.98
CA ALA A 98 -6.77 -7.37 17.64
C ALA A 98 -7.85 -6.79 16.71
N GLN A 99 -9.10 -6.74 17.15
CA GLN A 99 -10.19 -6.17 16.36
C GLN A 99 -9.99 -4.69 16.11
N PHE A 100 -9.65 -3.90 17.14
CA PHE A 100 -9.44 -2.47 17.02
C PHE A 100 -8.36 -2.12 15.99
N TYR A 101 -7.18 -2.78 16.06
CA TYR A 101 -6.10 -2.49 15.12
C TYR A 101 -6.31 -3.10 13.73
N THR A 102 -7.10 -4.17 13.62
CA THR A 102 -7.56 -4.69 12.32
C THR A 102 -8.42 -3.65 11.61
N ASP A 103 -9.39 -3.06 12.33
CA ASP A 103 -10.28 -2.03 11.77
C ASP A 103 -9.48 -0.76 11.41
N ALA A 104 -8.55 -0.34 12.27
CA ALA A 104 -7.67 0.78 12.01
C ALA A 104 -6.78 0.54 10.77
N PHE A 105 -6.22 -0.66 10.61
CA PHE A 105 -5.42 -1.03 9.44
C PHE A 105 -6.23 -0.94 8.14
N PHE A 106 -7.44 -1.49 8.11
CA PHE A 106 -8.26 -1.43 6.91
C PHE A 106 -8.80 -0.03 6.62
N SER A 107 -9.04 0.78 7.66
CA SER A 107 -9.35 2.21 7.48
C SER A 107 -8.19 2.96 6.83
N ASP A 108 -6.95 2.73 7.28
CA ASP A 108 -5.77 3.33 6.66
C ASP A 108 -5.57 2.84 5.23
N CYS A 109 -5.82 1.54 4.96
CA CYS A 109 -5.79 0.97 3.61
C CYS A 109 -6.80 1.66 2.67
N GLU A 110 -8.03 1.86 3.12
CA GLU A 110 -9.08 2.57 2.34
C GLU A 110 -8.65 4.00 2.01
N LYS A 111 -8.15 4.76 2.98
CA LYS A 111 -7.65 6.11 2.80
C LYS A 111 -6.51 6.19 1.79
N LEU A 112 -5.68 5.15 1.73
CA LEU A 112 -4.55 5.01 0.79
C LEU A 112 -4.96 4.41 -0.56
N GLY A 113 -6.24 4.11 -0.78
CA GLY A 113 -6.73 3.48 -2.02
C GLY A 113 -6.25 2.05 -2.21
N ILE A 114 -5.89 1.35 -1.13
CA ILE A 114 -5.50 -0.06 -1.13
C ILE A 114 -6.78 -0.91 -1.10
N LYS A 115 -6.94 -1.77 -2.10
CA LYS A 115 -8.07 -2.69 -2.19
C LYS A 115 -7.98 -3.73 -1.07
N ARG A 116 -9.08 -3.96 -0.35
CA ARG A 116 -9.16 -5.07 0.60
C ARG A 116 -9.09 -6.40 -0.17
N PRO A 117 -8.24 -7.36 0.26
CA PRO A 117 -8.21 -8.69 -0.35
C PRO A 117 -9.58 -9.38 -0.29
N GLU A 118 -9.86 -10.26 -1.25
CA GLU A 118 -11.09 -11.06 -1.27
C GLU A 118 -11.17 -11.99 -0.06
N ILE A 119 -10.00 -12.51 0.37
CA ILE A 119 -9.89 -13.45 1.47
C ILE A 119 -9.02 -12.80 2.55
N VAL A 120 -9.63 -12.49 3.70
CA VAL A 120 -8.93 -11.97 4.89
C VAL A 120 -9.23 -12.91 6.05
N VAL A 121 -8.19 -13.49 6.63
CA VAL A 121 -8.31 -14.59 7.59
C VAL A 121 -7.57 -14.28 8.89
N PRO A 122 -8.26 -14.16 10.03
CA PRO A 122 -7.61 -14.14 11.34
C PRO A 122 -6.90 -15.47 11.62
N ALA A 123 -5.68 -15.45 12.10
CA ALA A 123 -4.90 -16.64 12.40
C ALA A 123 -5.59 -17.52 13.45
N THR A 124 -6.22 -16.89 14.45
CA THR A 124 -7.01 -17.61 15.48
C THR A 124 -8.14 -18.49 14.91
N SER A 125 -8.61 -18.22 13.71
CA SER A 125 -9.64 -19.03 13.04
C SER A 125 -9.09 -20.29 12.31
N CYS A 126 -7.79 -20.50 12.32
CA CYS A 126 -7.13 -21.57 11.56
C CYS A 126 -6.27 -22.50 12.42
N ILE A 127 -6.45 -22.50 13.73
CA ILE A 127 -5.66 -23.30 14.69
C ILE A 127 -5.61 -24.79 14.33
N ASP A 128 -6.76 -25.39 14.01
CA ASP A 128 -6.83 -26.80 13.60
C ASP A 128 -6.01 -27.09 12.33
N THR A 129 -5.97 -26.12 11.41
CA THR A 129 -5.17 -26.22 10.18
C THR A 129 -3.68 -26.23 10.51
N PHE A 130 -3.26 -25.40 11.46
CA PHE A 130 -1.86 -25.32 11.88
C PHE A 130 -1.45 -26.60 12.61
N ILE A 131 -2.29 -27.11 13.53
CA ILE A 131 -2.06 -28.36 14.24
C ILE A 131 -1.90 -29.51 13.22
N HIS A 132 -2.81 -29.62 12.25
CA HIS A 132 -2.73 -30.65 11.22
C HIS A 132 -1.45 -30.56 10.38
N MET A 133 -1.03 -29.34 10.00
CA MET A 133 0.21 -29.13 9.25
C MET A 133 1.43 -29.61 10.07
N VAL A 134 1.48 -29.28 11.37
CA VAL A 134 2.55 -29.74 12.27
C VAL A 134 2.56 -31.26 12.43
N GLU A 135 1.39 -31.92 12.56
CA GLU A 135 1.27 -33.39 12.61
C GLU A 135 1.91 -34.04 11.38
N VAL A 136 1.55 -33.54 10.18
CA VAL A 136 2.10 -34.05 8.91
C VAL A 136 3.62 -33.84 8.83
N LEU A 137 4.12 -32.67 9.28
CA LEU A 137 5.57 -32.41 9.30
C LEU A 137 6.32 -33.34 10.27
N LEU A 138 5.73 -33.68 11.42
CA LEU A 138 6.25 -34.68 12.35
C LEU A 138 6.25 -36.08 11.72
N GLU A 139 5.16 -36.51 11.10
CA GLU A 139 5.04 -37.82 10.44
C GLU A 139 6.05 -37.97 9.31
N LYS A 140 6.30 -36.91 8.53
CA LYS A 140 7.30 -36.88 7.45
C LYS A 140 8.74 -36.76 7.94
N GLY A 141 8.95 -36.54 9.24
CA GLY A 141 10.27 -36.41 9.87
C GLY A 141 10.97 -35.08 9.64
N TYR A 142 10.25 -34.04 9.23
CA TYR A 142 10.75 -32.65 9.12
C TYR A 142 10.61 -31.87 10.41
N ALA A 143 9.93 -32.39 11.41
CA ALA A 143 9.77 -31.77 12.72
C ALA A 143 10.15 -32.72 13.86
N TYR A 144 10.43 -32.15 15.04
CA TYR A 144 10.74 -32.90 16.24
C TYR A 144 10.23 -32.19 17.49
N ILE A 145 10.08 -32.95 18.59
CA ILE A 145 9.67 -32.42 19.89
C ILE A 145 10.88 -32.35 20.79
N ALA A 146 11.13 -31.20 21.40
CA ALA A 146 12.16 -30.99 22.39
C ALA A 146 11.73 -29.92 23.41
N GLY A 147 12.06 -30.11 24.69
CA GLY A 147 11.71 -29.20 25.77
C GLY A 147 10.20 -28.94 25.94
N GLY A 148 9.36 -29.71 25.25
CA GLY A 148 7.90 -29.55 25.21
C GLY A 148 7.39 -28.84 23.98
N ASN A 149 8.22 -28.13 23.21
CA ASN A 149 7.86 -27.43 21.97
C ASN A 149 8.06 -28.33 20.74
N VAL A 150 7.41 -27.96 19.63
CA VAL A 150 7.61 -28.62 18.33
C VAL A 150 8.44 -27.69 17.45
N TYR A 151 9.55 -28.21 16.92
CA TYR A 151 10.48 -27.47 16.06
C TYR A 151 10.52 -28.06 14.66
N PHE A 152 10.73 -27.21 13.67
CA PHE A 152 11.12 -27.62 12.33
C PHE A 152 12.64 -27.90 12.30
N ASP A 153 13.01 -29.05 11.72
CA ASP A 153 14.40 -29.50 11.57
C ASP A 153 14.96 -29.04 10.22
N THR A 154 15.63 -27.91 10.20
CA THR A 154 16.18 -27.32 8.96
C THR A 154 17.30 -28.16 8.35
N SER A 155 17.92 -29.06 9.13
CA SER A 155 18.96 -29.98 8.64
C SER A 155 18.43 -31.04 7.66
N LYS A 156 17.10 -31.20 7.56
CA LYS A 156 16.43 -32.10 6.61
C LYS A 156 16.31 -31.53 5.21
N LEU A 157 16.59 -30.23 5.03
CA LEU A 157 16.51 -29.55 3.76
C LEU A 157 17.87 -29.54 3.06
N GLU A 158 17.91 -29.77 1.76
CA GLU A 158 19.13 -29.64 0.96
C GLU A 158 19.65 -28.20 0.92
N ASN A 159 18.73 -27.23 0.87
CA ASN A 159 19.05 -25.81 0.89
C ASN A 159 17.97 -25.06 1.68
N TYR A 160 18.36 -24.55 2.85
CA TYR A 160 17.47 -23.72 3.67
C TYR A 160 17.51 -22.24 3.28
N TYR A 161 18.67 -21.70 2.90
CA TYR A 161 18.86 -20.29 2.55
C TYR A 161 18.52 -20.01 1.07
N VAL A 162 17.21 -20.03 0.76
CA VAL A 162 16.71 -20.01 -0.62
C VAL A 162 16.77 -18.64 -1.31
N PHE A 163 16.94 -17.53 -0.54
CA PHE A 163 17.05 -16.18 -1.08
C PHE A 163 18.49 -15.67 -1.25
N GLY A 164 19.48 -16.58 -1.26
CA GLY A 164 20.89 -16.24 -1.47
C GLY A 164 21.55 -15.61 -0.23
N ASN A 165 22.58 -14.76 -0.44
CA ASN A 165 23.36 -14.13 0.64
C ASN A 165 22.61 -13.05 1.46
N MET A 166 21.27 -13.03 1.42
CA MET A 166 20.47 -12.12 2.27
C MET A 166 20.71 -12.35 3.77
N GLU A 167 21.34 -13.48 4.13
CA GLU A 167 21.79 -13.76 5.49
C GLU A 167 22.78 -12.71 6.01
N GLU A 168 23.78 -12.31 5.23
CA GLU A 168 24.79 -11.34 5.67
C GLU A 168 24.25 -9.91 5.76
N GLU A 169 23.38 -9.48 4.82
CA GLU A 169 22.80 -8.14 4.83
C GLU A 169 21.71 -7.99 5.90
N SER A 170 20.86 -8.99 6.10
CA SER A 170 19.83 -8.96 7.16
C SER A 170 20.41 -9.15 8.56
N LEU A 171 21.50 -9.88 8.69
CA LEU A 171 22.24 -10.06 9.94
C LEU A 171 23.01 -8.78 10.35
N ALA A 172 23.40 -7.94 9.39
CA ALA A 172 24.06 -6.66 9.64
C ALA A 172 23.11 -5.56 10.15
N VAL A 173 21.79 -5.69 9.97
CA VAL A 173 20.79 -4.64 10.28
C VAL A 173 20.06 -4.85 11.61
N GLY A 174 20.64 -5.56 12.58
CA GLY A 174 20.18 -5.46 13.99
C GLY A 174 19.34 -6.61 14.52
N VAL A 175 19.44 -7.81 13.95
CA VAL A 175 18.74 -9.01 14.47
C VAL A 175 19.57 -9.74 15.57
N ARG A 176 20.83 -9.39 15.82
CA ARG A 176 21.75 -10.22 16.60
C ARG A 176 22.00 -9.87 18.06
N ASP A 177 21.60 -8.72 18.56
CA ASP A 177 22.00 -8.32 19.93
C ASP A 177 21.14 -8.89 21.07
N SER A 178 20.13 -9.75 20.77
CA SER A 178 19.23 -10.29 21.79
C SER A 178 18.73 -11.73 21.57
N VAL A 179 19.37 -12.51 20.68
CA VAL A 179 18.95 -13.91 20.49
C VAL A 179 19.52 -14.74 21.62
N GLU A 180 18.72 -15.04 22.64
CA GLU A 180 19.06 -16.07 23.64
C GLU A 180 19.08 -17.43 22.92
N GLU A 181 20.14 -18.21 23.15
CA GLU A 181 20.27 -19.58 22.61
C GLU A 181 19.18 -20.47 23.24
N ASP A 182 18.34 -21.07 22.38
CA ASP A 182 17.40 -22.11 22.80
C ASP A 182 18.11 -23.46 22.73
N GLU A 183 18.49 -23.98 23.90
CA GLU A 183 19.22 -25.26 24.06
C GLU A 183 18.45 -26.48 23.52
N ASN A 184 17.14 -26.35 23.28
CA ASN A 184 16.30 -27.42 22.72
C ASN A 184 16.43 -27.54 21.19
N LYS A 185 16.94 -26.51 20.49
CA LYS A 185 17.15 -26.54 19.06
C LYS A 185 18.35 -27.43 18.70
N ARG A 186 18.16 -28.30 17.69
CA ARG A 186 19.24 -29.14 17.14
C ARG A 186 20.22 -28.32 16.29
N SER A 187 19.67 -27.33 15.57
CA SER A 187 20.40 -26.33 14.78
C SER A 187 19.95 -24.93 15.15
N LYS A 188 20.86 -23.94 15.05
CA LYS A 188 20.52 -22.52 15.29
C LYS A 188 19.45 -21.99 14.32
N SER A 189 19.35 -22.60 13.15
CA SER A 189 18.36 -22.25 12.12
C SER A 189 17.00 -22.88 12.34
N ASP A 190 16.87 -23.87 13.25
CA ASP A 190 15.58 -24.48 13.55
C ASP A 190 14.63 -23.45 14.16
N PHE A 191 13.35 -23.57 13.87
CA PHE A 191 12.32 -22.63 14.32
C PHE A 191 11.11 -23.35 14.90
N VAL A 192 10.38 -22.66 15.78
CA VAL A 192 9.26 -23.26 16.49
C VAL A 192 8.04 -23.30 15.60
N LEU A 193 7.40 -24.46 15.51
CA LEU A 193 6.10 -24.68 14.85
C LEU A 193 4.94 -24.58 15.85
N TRP A 194 5.14 -25.05 17.10
CA TRP A 194 4.15 -25.00 18.17
C TRP A 194 4.82 -24.83 19.52
N PHE A 195 4.41 -23.81 20.26
CA PHE A 195 4.87 -23.53 21.61
C PHE A 195 3.94 -24.16 22.62
N THR A 196 4.45 -25.01 23.53
CA THR A 196 3.77 -25.45 24.75
C THR A 196 4.46 -24.88 25.99
N LYS A 197 5.73 -24.55 25.88
CA LYS A 197 6.53 -23.91 26.93
C LYS A 197 7.24 -22.72 26.33
N SER A 198 7.00 -21.55 26.89
CA SER A 198 7.70 -20.31 26.58
C SER A 198 8.30 -19.77 27.88
N LYS A 199 9.42 -19.08 27.79
CA LYS A 199 9.97 -18.30 28.92
C LYS A 199 8.98 -17.21 29.38
N PHE A 200 8.04 -16.85 28.54
CA PHE A 200 6.97 -15.88 28.78
C PHE A 200 5.65 -16.64 28.89
N ASP A 201 5.35 -17.12 30.09
CA ASP A 201 4.14 -17.90 30.39
C ASP A 201 2.83 -17.08 30.31
N ASP A 202 2.94 -15.78 30.03
CA ASP A 202 1.89 -14.78 30.01
C ASP A 202 1.01 -14.79 28.74
N GLN A 203 1.25 -15.69 27.78
CA GLN A 203 0.42 -15.79 26.57
C GLN A 203 -1.02 -16.07 26.95
N GLU A 204 -1.93 -15.13 26.60
CA GLU A 204 -3.36 -15.23 26.96
C GLU A 204 -4.11 -16.24 26.07
N LEU A 205 -3.74 -16.30 24.76
CA LEU A 205 -4.39 -17.18 23.80
C LEU A 205 -3.61 -18.49 23.65
N LYS A 206 -4.21 -19.57 24.13
CA LYS A 206 -3.65 -20.94 24.05
C LYS A 206 -4.75 -21.92 23.65
N TRP A 207 -4.37 -22.96 22.93
CA TRP A 207 -5.28 -24.02 22.45
C TRP A 207 -4.73 -25.39 22.80
N ASP A 208 -5.65 -26.35 22.93
CA ASP A 208 -5.30 -27.76 23.08
C ASP A 208 -4.65 -28.27 21.78
N SER A 209 -3.61 -29.07 21.93
CA SER A 209 -2.95 -29.76 20.81
C SER A 209 -2.47 -31.15 21.25
N PRO A 210 -2.09 -32.05 20.32
CA PRO A 210 -1.50 -33.34 20.65
C PRO A 210 -0.23 -33.25 21.50
N TRP A 211 0.45 -32.12 21.51
CA TRP A 211 1.71 -31.88 22.24
C TRP A 211 1.50 -31.17 23.57
N GLY A 212 0.28 -30.75 23.85
CA GLY A 212 -0.10 -30.01 25.05
C GLY A 212 -0.77 -28.66 24.71
N VAL A 213 -1.21 -27.96 25.76
CA VAL A 213 -1.80 -26.62 25.63
C VAL A 213 -0.73 -25.63 25.19
N GLY A 214 -0.99 -24.89 24.11
CA GLY A 214 0.00 -23.98 23.52
C GLY A 214 -0.53 -23.10 22.40
N TYR A 215 0.36 -22.58 21.57
CA TYR A 215 0.04 -21.69 20.46
C TYR A 215 0.99 -21.89 19.28
N PRO A 216 0.57 -21.55 18.03
CA PRO A 216 1.38 -21.73 16.84
C PRO A 216 2.61 -20.82 16.82
N GLY A 217 3.67 -21.24 16.16
CA GLY A 217 4.76 -20.38 15.73
C GLY A 217 4.27 -19.39 14.67
N TRP A 218 5.01 -18.31 14.48
CA TRP A 218 4.59 -17.21 13.60
C TRP A 218 4.50 -17.62 12.12
N HIS A 219 5.43 -18.44 11.65
CA HIS A 219 5.57 -18.73 10.22
C HIS A 219 4.50 -19.70 9.70
N ILE A 220 3.94 -20.55 10.58
CA ILE A 220 2.93 -21.55 10.15
C ILE A 220 1.58 -20.92 9.82
N GLU A 221 1.30 -19.71 10.32
CA GLU A 221 0.08 -19.00 10.01
C GLU A 221 -0.06 -18.75 8.50
N CYS A 222 0.95 -18.11 7.90
CA CYS A 222 0.94 -17.78 6.47
C CYS A 222 0.93 -19.04 5.61
N SER A 223 1.72 -20.05 5.95
CA SER A 223 1.72 -21.34 5.23
C SER A 223 0.34 -22.03 5.30
N GLY A 224 -0.21 -22.20 6.51
CA GLY A 224 -1.48 -22.88 6.71
C GLY A 224 -2.65 -22.15 6.06
N ILE A 225 -2.71 -20.82 6.20
CA ILE A 225 -3.78 -20.00 5.61
C ILE A 225 -3.69 -20.00 4.08
N SER A 226 -2.50 -19.80 3.50
CA SER A 226 -2.35 -19.76 2.05
C SER A 226 -2.68 -21.11 1.41
N VAL A 227 -2.20 -22.21 1.95
CA VAL A 227 -2.52 -23.56 1.45
C VAL A 227 -4.03 -23.85 1.57
N LYS A 228 -4.65 -23.50 2.69
CA LYS A 228 -6.08 -23.74 2.91
C LYS A 228 -6.97 -22.96 1.95
N TYR A 229 -6.67 -21.70 1.67
CA TYR A 229 -7.57 -20.82 0.92
C TYR A 229 -7.17 -20.63 -0.55
N LEU A 230 -5.89 -20.79 -0.89
CA LEU A 230 -5.38 -20.64 -2.26
C LEU A 230 -4.94 -21.99 -2.87
N GLY A 231 -4.80 -23.05 -2.05
CA GLY A 231 -4.40 -24.39 -2.48
C GLY A 231 -2.90 -24.58 -2.54
N GLU A 232 -2.51 -25.73 -3.10
CA GLU A 232 -1.13 -26.24 -3.05
C GLU A 232 -0.14 -25.51 -3.97
N TYR A 233 -0.63 -24.73 -4.92
CA TYR A 233 0.18 -23.96 -5.86
C TYR A 233 -0.18 -22.49 -5.74
N LEU A 234 0.80 -21.69 -5.34
CA LEU A 234 0.70 -20.24 -5.19
C LEU A 234 1.52 -19.57 -6.29
N ASP A 235 0.93 -18.60 -6.99
CA ASP A 235 1.68 -17.88 -8.03
C ASP A 235 2.61 -16.84 -7.43
N ILE A 236 2.10 -15.96 -6.58
CA ILE A 236 2.86 -14.83 -6.03
C ILE A 236 2.69 -14.77 -4.51
N HIS A 237 3.82 -14.71 -3.80
CA HIS A 237 3.87 -14.37 -2.38
C HIS A 237 4.54 -13.01 -2.19
N CYS A 238 3.88 -12.10 -1.43
CA CYS A 238 4.28 -10.72 -1.27
C CYS A 238 4.65 -10.38 0.18
N GLY A 239 5.59 -9.46 0.35
CA GLY A 239 5.90 -8.87 1.65
C GLY A 239 6.98 -7.79 1.57
N GLY A 240 7.37 -7.23 2.71
CA GLY A 240 8.57 -6.42 2.84
C GLY A 240 9.83 -7.27 2.68
N ILE A 241 10.94 -6.65 2.30
CA ILE A 241 12.22 -7.37 2.13
C ILE A 241 12.70 -8.03 3.43
N ASP A 242 12.34 -7.49 4.57
CA ASP A 242 12.62 -8.07 5.89
C ASP A 242 11.87 -9.39 6.15
N ASN A 243 10.78 -9.66 5.43
CA ASN A 243 10.11 -10.94 5.50
C ASN A 243 10.86 -12.05 4.75
N ALA A 244 11.74 -11.72 3.80
CA ALA A 244 12.47 -12.73 3.04
C ALA A 244 13.23 -13.69 3.97
N PHE A 245 13.88 -13.16 5.02
CA PHE A 245 14.52 -13.94 6.05
C PHE A 245 14.24 -13.34 7.45
N PRO A 246 13.82 -14.15 8.43
CA PRO A 246 13.62 -15.62 8.35
C PRO A 246 12.20 -16.02 7.88
N HIS A 247 11.22 -15.10 7.82
CA HIS A 247 9.79 -15.43 7.72
C HIS A 247 9.46 -16.25 6.47
N HIS A 248 9.66 -15.70 5.27
CA HIS A 248 9.36 -16.41 4.02
C HIS A 248 10.26 -17.63 3.77
N THR A 249 11.51 -17.58 4.24
CA THR A 249 12.41 -18.74 4.23
C THR A 249 11.81 -19.90 5.02
N ASN A 250 11.27 -19.62 6.22
CA ASN A 250 10.63 -20.62 7.07
C ASN A 250 9.29 -21.10 6.48
N GLU A 251 8.53 -20.21 5.84
CA GLU A 251 7.33 -20.61 5.12
C GLU A 251 7.61 -21.56 3.95
N ILE A 252 8.66 -21.29 3.15
CA ILE A 252 9.10 -22.21 2.09
C ILE A 252 9.46 -23.56 2.68
N ALA A 253 10.29 -23.57 3.74
CA ALA A 253 10.73 -24.77 4.39
C ALA A 253 9.54 -25.67 4.81
N GLN A 254 8.60 -25.10 5.56
CA GLN A 254 7.46 -25.85 6.08
C GLN A 254 6.41 -26.20 5.03
N SER A 255 6.11 -25.29 4.10
CA SER A 255 5.11 -25.52 3.06
C SER A 255 5.57 -26.57 2.03
N GLU A 256 6.81 -26.47 1.54
CA GLU A 256 7.35 -27.43 0.58
C GLU A 256 7.56 -28.82 1.23
N ALA A 257 7.97 -28.88 2.51
CA ALA A 257 8.04 -30.14 3.25
C ALA A 257 6.64 -30.75 3.48
N TYR A 258 5.65 -29.94 3.83
CA TYR A 258 4.26 -30.36 4.00
C TYR A 258 3.66 -30.93 2.69
N LEU A 259 3.79 -30.18 1.59
CA LEU A 259 3.23 -30.55 0.30
C LEU A 259 4.02 -31.64 -0.42
N GLY A 260 5.36 -31.63 -0.33
CA GLY A 260 6.25 -32.53 -1.04
C GLY A 260 6.62 -32.07 -2.46
N HIS A 261 6.36 -30.79 -2.77
CA HIS A 261 6.69 -30.16 -4.04
C HIS A 261 6.90 -28.64 -3.85
N PRO A 262 7.50 -27.90 -4.82
CA PRO A 262 7.60 -26.44 -4.77
C PRO A 262 6.23 -25.80 -4.63
N TRP A 263 6.12 -24.84 -3.71
CA TRP A 263 4.85 -24.24 -3.31
C TRP A 263 4.52 -22.96 -4.05
N CYS A 264 5.44 -21.98 -3.99
CA CYS A 264 5.25 -20.63 -4.55
C CYS A 264 6.27 -20.35 -5.65
N THR A 265 5.77 -19.81 -6.79
CA THR A 265 6.61 -19.55 -7.97
C THR A 265 7.34 -18.21 -7.87
N TYR A 266 6.63 -17.11 -7.56
CA TYR A 266 7.21 -15.77 -7.58
C TYR A 266 7.18 -15.15 -6.18
N TRP A 267 8.34 -14.61 -5.76
CA TRP A 267 8.53 -13.94 -4.47
C TRP A 267 8.73 -12.46 -4.69
N PHE A 268 7.72 -11.67 -4.30
CA PHE A 268 7.69 -10.22 -4.52
C PHE A 268 8.00 -9.48 -3.22
N HIS A 269 9.16 -8.83 -3.16
CA HIS A 269 9.60 -8.09 -1.97
C HIS A 269 9.75 -6.60 -2.23
N VAL A 270 9.19 -5.80 -1.34
CA VAL A 270 9.28 -4.33 -1.37
C VAL A 270 10.39 -3.86 -0.46
N LEU A 271 11.33 -3.07 -0.99
CA LEU A 271 12.43 -2.52 -0.20
C LEU A 271 11.98 -1.45 0.79
N HIS A 272 12.79 -1.23 1.82
CA HIS A 272 12.46 -0.39 2.96
C HIS A 272 12.12 1.06 2.62
N LEU A 273 11.24 1.64 3.44
CA LEU A 273 11.16 3.08 3.63
C LEU A 273 12.21 3.49 4.66
N LEU A 274 13.09 4.42 4.28
CA LEU A 274 14.16 4.95 5.10
C LEU A 274 13.82 6.38 5.56
N ASP A 275 14.35 6.81 6.68
CA ASP A 275 14.48 8.21 7.07
C ASP A 275 15.96 8.64 7.09
N ALA A 276 16.24 9.88 7.48
CA ALA A 276 17.61 10.37 7.57
C ALA A 276 18.52 9.57 8.55
N ARG A 277 17.93 8.73 9.41
CA ARG A 277 18.61 7.88 10.40
C ARG A 277 18.73 6.41 9.97
N GLY A 278 18.23 6.06 8.79
CA GLY A 278 18.19 4.70 8.22
C GLY A 278 16.80 4.08 8.19
N LYS A 279 16.67 2.76 8.40
CA LYS A 279 15.37 2.06 8.41
C LYS A 279 14.46 2.65 9.49
N MET A 280 13.26 3.06 9.09
CA MET A 280 12.22 3.48 10.02
C MET A 280 11.78 2.31 10.88
N SER A 281 11.75 2.48 12.19
CA SER A 281 11.31 1.45 13.13
C SER A 281 10.51 2.06 14.28
N LYS A 282 9.61 1.25 14.87
CA LYS A 282 8.76 1.63 16.01
C LYS A 282 9.55 2.11 17.24
N SER A 283 10.81 1.72 17.39
CA SER A 283 11.65 2.00 18.57
C SER A 283 12.49 3.29 18.45
N LYS A 284 12.57 3.94 17.27
CA LYS A 284 13.54 5.02 17.00
C LYS A 284 12.98 6.43 16.99
N GLY A 285 11.77 6.69 17.43
CA GLY A 285 11.22 8.04 17.50
C GLY A 285 9.83 8.18 16.87
N ASP A 286 9.51 9.29 16.24
CA ASP A 286 8.17 9.62 15.78
C ASP A 286 7.54 8.49 14.95
N PHE A 287 6.51 7.87 15.51
CA PHE A 287 5.79 6.77 14.89
C PHE A 287 4.84 7.34 13.82
N LEU A 288 5.33 7.39 12.58
CA LEU A 288 4.60 7.96 11.45
C LEU A 288 3.47 7.05 11.01
N THR A 289 2.23 7.50 11.23
CA THR A 289 0.98 6.85 10.80
C THR A 289 0.27 7.68 9.74
N VAL A 290 -0.75 7.12 9.09
CA VAL A 290 -1.61 7.88 8.17
C VAL A 290 -2.31 9.02 8.92
N SER A 291 -2.85 8.77 10.10
CA SER A 291 -3.50 9.80 10.92
C SER A 291 -2.56 10.96 11.27
N LEU A 292 -1.29 10.70 11.58
CA LEU A 292 -0.31 11.76 11.81
C LEU A 292 -0.05 12.59 10.54
N LEU A 293 -0.04 11.97 9.36
CA LEU A 293 0.07 12.70 8.10
C LEU A 293 -1.16 13.59 7.87
N GLU A 294 -2.37 13.08 8.15
CA GLU A 294 -3.62 13.85 8.08
C GLU A 294 -3.62 15.03 9.05
N GLU A 295 -3.19 14.85 10.31
CA GLU A 295 -3.03 15.91 11.31
C GLU A 295 -2.07 17.01 10.86
N LYS A 296 -1.04 16.65 10.08
CA LYS A 296 -0.11 17.59 9.47
C LYS A 296 -0.63 18.22 8.16
N GLY A 297 -1.86 17.91 7.74
CA GLY A 297 -2.52 18.47 6.57
C GLY A 297 -2.24 17.76 5.24
N TYR A 298 -1.64 16.58 5.27
CA TYR A 298 -1.42 15.79 4.04
C TYR A 298 -2.61 14.86 3.77
N ALA A 299 -3.15 14.92 2.56
CA ALA A 299 -4.10 13.91 2.12
C ALA A 299 -3.40 12.54 1.97
N PRO A 300 -4.00 11.43 2.41
CA PRO A 300 -3.37 10.10 2.36
C PRO A 300 -2.90 9.69 0.96
N LEU A 301 -3.63 10.05 -0.09
CA LEU A 301 -3.26 9.76 -1.49
C LEU A 301 -2.00 10.49 -1.96
N VAL A 302 -1.59 11.56 -1.28
CA VAL A 302 -0.28 12.19 -1.51
C VAL A 302 0.84 11.23 -1.08
N TYR A 303 0.68 10.53 0.04
CA TYR A 303 1.63 9.51 0.47
C TYR A 303 1.65 8.32 -0.50
N ARG A 304 0.49 7.87 -0.99
CA ARG A 304 0.43 6.87 -2.05
C ARG A 304 1.22 7.33 -3.28
N MET A 305 0.97 8.54 -3.78
CA MET A 305 1.71 9.08 -4.92
C MET A 305 3.23 9.17 -4.65
N PHE A 306 3.63 9.54 -3.44
CA PHE A 306 5.03 9.56 -3.02
C PHE A 306 5.67 8.16 -3.15
N CYS A 307 4.99 7.10 -2.71
CA CYS A 307 5.45 5.73 -2.87
C CYS A 307 5.59 5.32 -4.34
N LEU A 308 4.63 5.70 -5.19
CA LEU A 308 4.62 5.34 -6.63
C LEU A 308 5.71 6.05 -7.45
N GLN A 309 6.32 7.12 -6.95
CA GLN A 309 7.42 7.83 -7.61
C GLN A 309 8.73 7.01 -7.60
N SER A 310 8.84 5.98 -6.77
CA SER A 310 10.00 5.11 -6.68
C SER A 310 9.63 3.67 -6.99
N HIS A 311 10.54 2.97 -7.67
CA HIS A 311 10.39 1.55 -7.92
C HIS A 311 10.38 0.75 -6.60
N TYR A 312 9.54 -0.29 -6.48
CA TYR A 312 9.41 -1.10 -5.25
C TYR A 312 10.73 -1.77 -4.82
N ARG A 313 11.62 -2.09 -5.79
CA ARG A 313 12.96 -2.66 -5.56
C ARG A 313 14.04 -1.61 -5.26
N LYS A 314 13.68 -0.38 -4.95
CA LYS A 314 14.61 0.65 -4.48
C LYS A 314 14.22 1.10 -3.09
N PRO A 315 15.18 1.28 -2.17
CA PRO A 315 14.88 1.97 -0.92
C PRO A 315 14.29 3.35 -1.24
N LEU A 316 13.32 3.78 -0.45
CA LEU A 316 12.69 5.09 -0.59
C LEU A 316 12.97 5.90 0.67
N THR A 317 13.61 7.05 0.53
CA THR A 317 13.89 7.94 1.66
C THR A 317 12.73 8.90 1.85
N PHE A 318 12.14 8.87 3.04
CA PHE A 318 11.07 9.76 3.46
C PHE A 318 11.63 11.00 4.13
N SER A 319 11.11 12.15 3.74
CA SER A 319 11.20 13.41 4.51
C SER A 319 9.91 14.19 4.31
N PHE A 320 9.56 15.08 5.24
CA PHE A 320 8.42 15.99 5.04
C PHE A 320 8.63 16.89 3.84
N GLU A 321 9.85 17.33 3.55
CA GLU A 321 10.19 18.11 2.36
C GLU A 321 9.85 17.33 1.06
N SER A 322 10.21 16.05 0.98
CA SER A 322 9.87 15.22 -0.18
C SER A 322 8.36 15.00 -0.31
N LEU A 323 7.65 14.90 0.81
CA LEU A 323 6.20 14.80 0.83
C LEU A 323 5.52 16.12 0.41
N ASP A 324 6.05 17.30 0.82
CA ASP A 324 5.61 18.64 0.39
C ASP A 324 5.73 18.81 -1.13
N ASN A 325 6.86 18.37 -1.69
CA ASN A 325 7.09 18.36 -3.14
C ASN A 325 6.04 17.49 -3.85
N THR A 326 5.73 16.33 -3.30
CA THR A 326 4.70 15.43 -3.84
C THR A 326 3.29 16.03 -3.70
N ALA A 327 2.97 16.65 -2.57
CA ALA A 327 1.70 17.34 -2.35
C ALA A 327 1.49 18.47 -3.38
N THR A 328 2.55 19.25 -3.63
CA THR A 328 2.54 20.29 -4.65
C THR A 328 2.31 19.71 -6.06
N ALA A 329 2.98 18.62 -6.41
CA ALA A 329 2.81 17.93 -7.68
C ALA A 329 1.41 17.34 -7.83
N TYR A 330 0.87 16.72 -6.78
CA TYR A 330 -0.50 16.20 -6.75
C TYR A 330 -1.53 17.31 -6.96
N LYS A 331 -1.41 18.43 -6.23
CA LYS A 331 -2.30 19.58 -6.37
C LYS A 331 -2.28 20.15 -7.80
N LYS A 332 -1.09 20.29 -8.41
CA LYS A 332 -0.95 20.73 -9.81
C LYS A 332 -1.60 19.76 -10.79
N LEU A 333 -1.43 18.44 -10.57
CA LEU A 333 -2.04 17.40 -11.39
C LEU A 333 -3.56 17.50 -11.33
N VAL A 334 -4.14 17.54 -10.14
CA VAL A 334 -5.58 17.69 -9.90
C VAL A 334 -6.11 18.97 -10.53
N SER A 335 -5.40 20.09 -10.40
CA SER A 335 -5.82 21.38 -11.00
C SER A 335 -5.85 21.32 -12.53
N ARG A 336 -4.87 20.65 -13.16
CA ARG A 336 -4.86 20.47 -14.62
C ARG A 336 -6.01 19.58 -15.08
N ILE A 337 -6.35 18.53 -14.35
CA ILE A 337 -7.49 17.65 -14.65
C ILE A 337 -8.82 18.40 -14.43
N ALA A 338 -8.91 19.22 -13.39
CA ALA A 338 -10.07 20.05 -13.12
C ALA A 338 -10.36 21.09 -14.23
N ALA A 339 -9.35 21.51 -14.95
CA ALA A 339 -9.50 22.45 -16.07
C ALA A 339 -10.00 21.79 -17.37
N LEU A 340 -9.93 20.45 -17.50
CA LEU A 340 -10.41 19.73 -18.67
C LEU A 340 -11.94 19.79 -18.73
N LYS A 341 -12.49 20.01 -19.91
CA LYS A 341 -13.93 19.96 -20.16
C LYS A 341 -14.29 18.58 -20.72
N ASN A 342 -15.42 18.01 -20.32
CA ASN A 342 -15.86 16.72 -20.86
C ASN A 342 -16.51 16.92 -22.26
N GLU A 343 -15.71 17.45 -23.18
CA GLU A 343 -16.11 17.83 -24.53
C GLU A 343 -15.16 17.23 -25.56
N GLY A 344 -15.69 16.86 -26.71
CA GLY A 344 -14.97 16.29 -27.85
C GLY A 344 -15.41 14.88 -28.17
N GLU A 345 -15.07 14.44 -29.37
CA GLU A 345 -15.28 13.07 -29.82
C GLU A 345 -14.17 12.16 -29.29
N HIS A 346 -14.50 10.89 -29.07
CA HIS A 346 -13.54 9.86 -28.68
C HIS A 346 -12.79 9.33 -29.92
N ASP A 347 -11.47 9.30 -29.83
CA ASP A 347 -10.57 8.71 -30.83
C ASP A 347 -9.71 7.63 -30.18
N GLU A 348 -10.20 6.39 -30.23
CA GLU A 348 -9.49 5.22 -29.69
C GLU A 348 -8.11 5.02 -30.31
N ALA A 349 -7.95 5.30 -31.62
CA ALA A 349 -6.68 5.14 -32.30
C ALA A 349 -5.63 6.17 -31.81
N ALA A 350 -6.06 7.39 -31.50
CA ALA A 350 -5.20 8.42 -30.93
C ALA A 350 -4.84 8.16 -29.44
N MET A 351 -5.72 7.48 -28.68
CA MET A 351 -5.47 7.09 -27.28
C MET A 351 -4.50 5.92 -27.15
N GLU A 352 -4.49 4.98 -28.13
CA GLU A 352 -3.75 3.70 -28.02
C GLU A 352 -2.25 3.85 -27.75
N PRO A 353 -1.49 4.78 -28.31
CA PRO A 353 -0.06 4.94 -27.98
C PRO A 353 0.19 5.25 -26.51
N LEU A 354 -0.69 6.02 -25.86
CA LEU A 354 -0.58 6.35 -24.42
C LEU A 354 -0.95 5.15 -23.56
N ARG A 355 -1.99 4.41 -23.94
CA ARG A 355 -2.40 3.17 -23.29
C ARG A 355 -1.27 2.12 -23.39
N ALA A 356 -0.66 1.95 -24.57
CA ALA A 356 0.46 1.06 -24.76
C ALA A 356 1.68 1.45 -23.90
N SER A 357 1.96 2.76 -23.76
CA SER A 357 3.04 3.25 -22.90
C SER A 357 2.78 2.94 -21.42
N PHE A 358 1.56 3.13 -20.95
CA PHE A 358 1.16 2.80 -19.57
C PHE A 358 1.25 1.29 -19.31
N ARG A 359 0.71 0.48 -20.23
CA ARG A 359 0.82 -0.99 -20.19
C ARG A 359 2.25 -1.45 -20.13
N ALA A 360 3.12 -0.95 -21.01
CA ALA A 360 4.54 -1.30 -21.05
C ALA A 360 5.28 -0.96 -19.74
N ALA A 361 4.90 0.14 -19.06
CA ALA A 361 5.44 0.48 -17.75
C ALA A 361 5.07 -0.56 -16.69
N LEU A 362 3.83 -1.02 -16.66
CA LEU A 362 3.36 -2.06 -15.73
C LEU A 362 3.99 -3.42 -16.05
N GLU A 363 4.10 -3.77 -17.33
CA GLU A 363 4.70 -5.03 -17.78
C GLU A 363 6.22 -5.11 -17.53
N ASN A 364 6.88 -3.98 -17.34
CA ASN A 364 8.31 -3.91 -17.03
C ASN A 364 8.55 -3.87 -15.52
N ASP A 365 8.27 -4.98 -14.84
CA ASP A 365 8.55 -5.16 -13.42
C ASP A 365 7.87 -4.09 -12.54
N LEU A 366 6.60 -3.80 -12.84
CA LEU A 366 5.78 -2.84 -12.11
C LEU A 366 6.45 -1.47 -11.97
N ASN A 367 6.92 -0.87 -13.07
CA ASN A 367 7.59 0.43 -13.05
C ASN A 367 6.60 1.58 -12.86
N THR A 368 6.21 1.83 -11.63
CA THR A 368 5.22 2.85 -11.25
C THR A 368 5.65 4.27 -11.62
N SER A 369 6.96 4.56 -11.61
CA SER A 369 7.48 5.87 -12.04
C SER A 369 7.21 6.14 -13.50
N LEU A 370 7.39 5.13 -14.39
CA LEU A 370 7.04 5.24 -15.81
C LEU A 370 5.52 5.28 -16.01
N ALA A 371 4.73 4.55 -15.21
CA ALA A 371 3.28 4.62 -15.24
C ALA A 371 2.77 6.03 -14.90
N LEU A 372 3.34 6.69 -13.88
CA LEU A 372 3.07 8.09 -13.58
C LEU A 372 3.50 9.02 -14.73
N THR A 373 4.62 8.73 -15.40
CA THR A 373 5.06 9.50 -16.58
C THR A 373 4.02 9.41 -17.69
N ALA A 374 3.50 8.22 -17.99
CA ALA A 374 2.45 8.01 -18.98
C ALA A 374 1.18 8.82 -18.63
N LEU A 375 0.80 8.87 -17.36
CA LEU A 375 -0.31 9.72 -16.89
C LEU A 375 -0.06 11.22 -17.16
N TYR A 376 1.14 11.72 -16.90
CA TYR A 376 1.48 13.12 -17.23
C TYR A 376 1.51 13.37 -18.72
N ASP A 377 1.86 12.39 -19.54
CA ASP A 377 1.91 12.53 -21.00
C ASP A 377 0.50 12.60 -21.60
N VAL A 378 -0.51 11.95 -21.00
CA VAL A 378 -1.93 12.17 -21.36
C VAL A 378 -2.29 13.66 -21.32
N LEU A 379 -1.88 14.37 -20.27
CA LEU A 379 -2.19 15.80 -20.12
C LEU A 379 -1.46 16.71 -21.11
N LYS A 380 -0.36 16.24 -21.71
CA LYS A 380 0.42 16.99 -22.73
C LYS A 380 0.00 16.63 -24.15
N ALA A 381 -0.66 15.49 -24.35
CA ALA A 381 -1.03 14.98 -25.64
C ALA A 381 -2.03 15.90 -26.36
N LYS A 382 -2.00 15.87 -27.70
CA LYS A 382 -2.94 16.56 -28.56
C LYS A 382 -4.19 15.70 -28.78
N LEU A 383 -4.92 15.48 -27.67
CA LEU A 383 -6.17 14.74 -27.63
C LEU A 383 -7.31 15.67 -27.21
N SER A 384 -8.55 15.24 -27.48
CA SER A 384 -9.72 15.89 -26.91
C SER A 384 -9.70 15.82 -25.38
N ASP A 385 -10.35 16.73 -24.70
CA ASP A 385 -10.43 16.67 -23.24
C ASP A 385 -11.23 15.44 -22.76
N ALA A 386 -12.20 14.96 -23.56
CA ALA A 386 -12.94 13.73 -23.30
C ALA A 386 -12.01 12.51 -23.32
N ASP A 387 -11.11 12.38 -24.32
CA ASP A 387 -10.13 11.31 -24.40
C ASP A 387 -9.14 11.34 -23.24
N LYS A 388 -8.65 12.55 -22.88
CA LYS A 388 -7.77 12.70 -21.71
C LYS A 388 -8.45 12.23 -20.43
N LEU A 389 -9.71 12.61 -20.22
CA LEU A 389 -10.46 12.19 -19.04
C LEU A 389 -10.72 10.67 -19.03
N ALA A 390 -10.94 10.05 -20.19
CA ALA A 390 -11.10 8.61 -20.34
C ALA A 390 -9.80 7.87 -19.96
N LEU A 391 -8.66 8.27 -20.52
CA LEU A 391 -7.35 7.68 -20.18
C LEU A 391 -6.96 7.90 -18.70
N ILE A 392 -7.23 9.10 -18.16
CA ILE A 392 -6.96 9.37 -16.74
C ILE A 392 -7.81 8.47 -15.85
N ARG A 393 -9.07 8.22 -16.19
CA ARG A 393 -9.94 7.30 -15.46
C ARG A 393 -9.36 5.88 -15.49
N GLU A 394 -9.02 5.39 -16.69
CA GLU A 394 -8.44 4.06 -16.90
C GLU A 394 -7.13 3.87 -16.10
N PHE A 395 -6.22 4.82 -16.16
CA PHE A 395 -4.93 4.73 -15.46
C PHE A 395 -5.08 4.87 -13.95
N ASP A 396 -6.05 5.67 -13.49
CA ASP A 396 -6.30 5.89 -12.06
C ASP A 396 -7.02 4.70 -11.40
N GLU A 397 -7.66 3.81 -12.16
CA GLU A 397 -8.14 2.51 -11.64
C GLU A 397 -6.97 1.67 -11.12
N VAL A 398 -5.80 1.76 -11.76
CA VAL A 398 -4.58 1.09 -11.33
C VAL A 398 -3.83 1.92 -10.28
N LEU A 399 -3.54 3.19 -10.59
CA LEU A 399 -2.75 4.07 -9.72
C LEU A 399 -3.46 4.41 -8.41
N SER A 400 -4.78 4.48 -8.43
CA SER A 400 -5.68 4.77 -7.29
C SER A 400 -5.29 6.04 -6.52
N LEU A 401 -5.03 7.11 -7.29
CA LEU A 401 -4.74 8.43 -6.75
C LEU A 401 -5.99 9.30 -6.55
N GLY A 402 -7.18 8.80 -6.94
CA GLY A 402 -8.46 9.48 -6.76
C GLY A 402 -8.59 10.78 -7.54
N LEU A 403 -7.91 10.87 -8.70
CA LEU A 403 -7.69 12.11 -9.44
C LEU A 403 -8.98 12.76 -9.91
N LEU A 404 -9.91 11.98 -10.49
CA LEU A 404 -11.17 12.50 -10.99
C LEU A 404 -12.09 13.00 -9.85
N LYS A 405 -12.09 12.27 -8.71
CA LYS A 405 -12.83 12.68 -7.51
C LYS A 405 -12.30 13.99 -6.96
N ALA A 406 -10.97 14.10 -6.83
CA ALA A 406 -10.30 15.31 -6.36
C ALA A 406 -10.51 16.50 -7.31
N ALA A 407 -10.43 16.26 -8.62
CA ALA A 407 -10.67 17.30 -9.63
C ALA A 407 -12.14 17.79 -9.62
N LYS A 408 -13.09 16.90 -9.41
CA LYS A 408 -14.51 17.27 -9.26
C LYS A 408 -14.72 18.12 -8.02
N ALA A 409 -14.20 17.71 -6.87
CA ALA A 409 -14.30 18.49 -5.63
C ALA A 409 -13.67 19.88 -5.77
N LEU A 410 -12.51 20.00 -6.42
CA LEU A 410 -11.87 21.29 -6.69
C LEU A 410 -12.72 22.19 -7.59
N ARG A 411 -13.38 21.64 -8.62
CA ARG A 411 -14.31 22.42 -9.47
C ARG A 411 -15.52 22.94 -8.68
N GLU A 412 -16.10 22.08 -7.84
CA GLU A 412 -17.24 22.44 -6.99
C GLU A 412 -16.88 23.55 -6.03
N GLU A 413 -15.71 23.47 -5.38
CA GLU A 413 -15.18 24.52 -4.51
C GLU A 413 -14.94 25.83 -5.26
N GLN A 414 -14.31 25.79 -6.44
CA GLN A 414 -14.07 26.97 -7.28
C GLN A 414 -15.39 27.62 -7.75
N ASN A 415 -16.39 26.81 -8.09
CA ASN A 415 -17.70 27.31 -8.50
C ASN A 415 -18.44 27.93 -7.28
N ALA A 416 -18.39 27.31 -6.11
CA ALA A 416 -18.96 27.85 -4.89
C ALA A 416 -18.31 29.18 -4.51
N GLN A 417 -16.97 29.29 -4.62
CA GLN A 417 -16.24 30.55 -4.37
C GLN A 417 -16.62 31.65 -5.38
N LYS A 418 -16.84 31.29 -6.66
CA LYS A 418 -17.30 32.26 -7.68
C LYS A 418 -18.74 32.72 -7.44
N SER A 419 -19.59 31.82 -6.94
CA SER A 419 -21.00 32.11 -6.65
C SER A 419 -21.22 32.74 -5.28
N ALA A 420 -20.18 32.84 -4.45
CA ALA A 420 -20.25 33.47 -3.14
C ALA A 420 -20.43 34.99 -3.29
N VAL A 421 -21.59 35.49 -2.87
CA VAL A 421 -21.86 36.93 -2.84
C VAL A 421 -21.00 37.53 -1.71
N PRO A 422 -20.21 38.59 -2.00
CA PRO A 422 -19.43 39.25 -0.96
C PRO A 422 -20.30 39.76 0.19
N GLU A 423 -19.76 39.77 1.40
CA GLU A 423 -20.45 40.24 2.59
C GLU A 423 -20.92 41.71 2.38
N GLY A 424 -22.21 41.95 2.63
CA GLY A 424 -22.82 43.25 2.46
C GLY A 424 -23.39 43.56 1.05
N MET A 425 -23.36 42.57 0.13
CA MET A 425 -23.91 42.71 -1.23
C MET A 425 -25.12 41.79 -1.42
N THR A 426 -26.07 42.19 -2.26
CA THR A 426 -27.20 41.33 -2.65
C THR A 426 -26.80 40.40 -3.81
N ALA A 427 -27.52 39.29 -3.99
CA ALA A 427 -27.32 38.41 -5.13
C ALA A 427 -27.57 39.09 -6.50
N GLU A 428 -28.49 40.06 -6.54
CA GLU A 428 -28.79 40.83 -7.70
C GLU A 428 -27.65 41.78 -8.10
N GLU A 429 -27.04 42.44 -7.12
CA GLU A 429 -25.85 43.31 -7.32
C GLU A 429 -24.64 42.49 -7.79
N ALA A 430 -24.42 41.31 -7.22
CA ALA A 430 -23.35 40.43 -7.66
C ALA A 430 -23.55 39.94 -9.10
N ALA A 431 -24.77 39.55 -9.45
CA ALA A 431 -25.10 39.14 -10.83
C ALA A 431 -24.92 40.29 -11.85
N GLU A 432 -25.23 41.52 -11.48
CA GLU A 432 -25.02 42.70 -12.32
C GLU A 432 -23.50 42.94 -12.55
N ILE A 433 -22.69 42.80 -11.50
CA ILE A 433 -21.23 42.93 -11.60
C ILE A 433 -20.64 41.83 -12.49
N GLU A 434 -21.08 40.59 -12.35
CA GLU A 434 -20.65 39.50 -13.23
C GLU A 434 -21.02 39.72 -14.70
N ALA A 435 -22.23 40.25 -14.97
CA ALA A 435 -22.65 40.60 -16.30
C ALA A 435 -21.78 41.71 -16.91
N LEU A 436 -21.37 42.69 -16.10
CA LEU A 436 -20.45 43.74 -16.55
C LEU A 436 -19.04 43.19 -16.83
N ILE A 437 -18.54 42.28 -16.00
CA ILE A 437 -17.24 41.62 -16.21
C ILE A 437 -17.28 40.76 -17.49
N ALA A 438 -18.36 40.05 -17.76
CA ALA A 438 -18.53 39.29 -18.99
C ALA A 438 -18.50 40.21 -20.23
N LYS A 439 -19.26 41.33 -20.23
CA LYS A 439 -19.22 42.30 -21.29
C LYS A 439 -17.84 42.93 -21.50
N ARG A 440 -17.10 43.22 -20.42
CA ARG A 440 -15.72 43.69 -20.51
C ARG A 440 -14.82 42.66 -21.21
N THR A 441 -15.03 41.39 -20.92
CA THR A 441 -14.27 40.31 -21.53
C THR A 441 -14.53 40.19 -23.00
N GLU A 442 -15.80 40.26 -23.44
CA GLU A 442 -16.20 40.27 -24.83
C GLU A 442 -15.62 41.46 -25.59
N ALA A 443 -15.69 42.69 -25.02
CA ALA A 443 -15.09 43.88 -25.58
C ALA A 443 -13.58 43.73 -25.78
N ARG A 444 -12.86 43.18 -24.83
CA ARG A 444 -11.41 42.90 -24.96
C ARG A 444 -11.10 41.89 -26.06
N MET A 445 -11.91 40.84 -26.19
CA MET A 445 -11.77 39.84 -27.27
C MET A 445 -12.02 40.46 -28.64
N ALA A 446 -12.97 41.39 -28.72
CA ALA A 446 -13.27 42.17 -29.92
C ALA A 446 -12.28 43.33 -30.18
N LYS A 447 -11.28 43.53 -29.30
CA LYS A 447 -10.33 44.66 -29.30
C LYS A 447 -11.00 46.03 -29.17
N ASP A 448 -12.20 46.09 -28.63
CA ASP A 448 -12.90 47.33 -28.26
C ASP A 448 -12.41 47.78 -26.87
N TRP A 449 -11.28 48.44 -26.89
CA TRP A 449 -10.63 48.93 -25.67
C TRP A 449 -11.40 50.05 -24.97
N ALA A 450 -12.15 50.87 -25.76
CA ALA A 450 -12.95 51.96 -25.22
C ALA A 450 -14.09 51.43 -24.34
N THR A 451 -14.82 50.44 -24.80
CA THR A 451 -15.88 49.80 -24.02
C THR A 451 -15.28 49.03 -22.80
N ALA A 452 -14.18 48.31 -23.01
CA ALA A 452 -13.54 47.56 -21.92
C ALA A 452 -13.05 48.49 -20.77
N ASP A 453 -12.48 49.62 -21.08
CA ASP A 453 -12.03 50.64 -20.12
C ASP A 453 -13.19 51.33 -19.40
N ALA A 454 -14.25 51.71 -20.16
CA ALA A 454 -15.47 52.28 -19.56
C ALA A 454 -16.11 51.35 -18.52
N ILE A 455 -16.17 50.05 -18.83
CA ILE A 455 -16.70 49.04 -17.86
C ILE A 455 -15.77 48.91 -16.65
N ARG A 456 -14.46 48.91 -16.86
CA ARG A 456 -13.48 48.88 -15.73
C ARG A 456 -13.68 50.02 -14.79
N ASP A 457 -13.82 51.26 -15.35
CA ASP A 457 -13.97 52.46 -14.58
C ASP A 457 -15.33 52.53 -13.86
N ALA A 458 -16.40 52.01 -14.49
CA ALA A 458 -17.72 51.84 -13.86
C ALA A 458 -17.66 50.86 -12.65
N LEU A 459 -16.93 49.76 -12.77
CA LEU A 459 -16.70 48.80 -11.66
C LEU A 459 -15.86 49.41 -10.56
N ALA A 460 -14.80 50.15 -10.91
CA ALA A 460 -13.95 50.85 -9.94
C ALA A 460 -14.73 51.91 -9.14
N ALA A 461 -15.64 52.66 -9.78
CA ALA A 461 -16.54 53.60 -9.13
C ALA A 461 -17.50 52.96 -8.12
N ARG A 462 -17.74 51.64 -8.21
CA ARG A 462 -18.49 50.85 -7.26
C ARG A 462 -17.60 50.14 -6.23
N HIS A 463 -16.33 50.54 -6.11
CA HIS A 463 -15.31 49.89 -5.28
C HIS A 463 -15.03 48.42 -5.63
N ILE A 464 -15.29 48.02 -6.87
CA ILE A 464 -15.04 46.66 -7.39
C ILE A 464 -13.68 46.62 -8.08
N VAL A 465 -12.77 45.80 -7.54
CA VAL A 465 -11.46 45.55 -8.15
C VAL A 465 -11.54 44.24 -8.94
N VAL A 466 -11.24 44.33 -10.22
CA VAL A 466 -11.23 43.16 -11.15
C VAL A 466 -9.75 42.81 -11.40
N LYS A 467 -9.38 41.53 -11.19
CA LYS A 467 -8.05 41.01 -11.48
C LYS A 467 -8.11 39.94 -12.54
N ASP A 468 -7.34 40.12 -13.61
CA ASP A 468 -7.13 39.09 -14.61
C ASP A 468 -6.09 38.10 -14.09
N THR A 469 -6.45 36.81 -13.95
CA THR A 469 -5.55 35.73 -13.50
C THR A 469 -5.43 34.66 -14.57
N PRO A 470 -4.40 33.83 -14.58
CA PRO A 470 -4.29 32.68 -15.49
C PRO A 470 -5.46 31.70 -15.38
N GLN A 471 -6.20 31.70 -14.26
CA GLN A 471 -7.35 30.86 -13.97
C GLN A 471 -8.70 31.51 -14.31
N GLY A 472 -8.68 32.73 -14.84
CA GLY A 472 -9.86 33.52 -15.17
C GLY A 472 -9.89 34.88 -14.45
N ILE A 473 -10.97 35.61 -14.61
CA ILE A 473 -11.18 36.91 -14.00
C ILE A 473 -11.76 36.73 -12.60
N THR A 474 -11.15 37.37 -11.61
CA THR A 474 -11.67 37.44 -10.24
C THR A 474 -11.97 38.91 -9.88
N TRP A 475 -12.93 39.10 -8.97
CA TRP A 475 -13.24 40.43 -8.48
C TRP A 475 -13.46 40.44 -6.97
N SER A 476 -13.29 41.59 -6.37
CA SER A 476 -13.51 41.78 -4.93
C SER A 476 -13.96 43.22 -4.65
N VAL A 477 -14.71 43.42 -3.56
CA VAL A 477 -15.06 44.74 -3.06
C VAL A 477 -13.84 45.31 -2.32
N GLN A 478 -13.44 46.55 -2.65
CA GLN A 478 -12.42 47.24 -1.92
C GLN A 478 -13.07 47.96 -0.74
N GLY A 479 -12.73 47.52 0.50
CA GLY A 479 -13.21 48.16 1.71
C GLY A 479 -12.59 49.55 1.95
#